data_8394fde934daec4a08587de44cf89e0d
#
_entry.id   8394fde934daec4a08587de44cf89e0d
#
_cell.length_a   1.000
_cell.length_b   1.000
_cell.length_c   1.000
_cell.angle_alpha   90.00
_cell.angle_beta   90.00
_cell.angle_gamma   90.00
#
_symmetry.space_group_name_H-M   'P 1'
#
loop_
_entity.id
_entity.type
_entity.pdbx_description
1 polymer ?
#
loop_
_entity_poly.entity_id
_entity_poly.type
_entity_poly.pdbx_seq_one_letter_code
_entity_poly.pdbx_strand_id
1 'polypeptide(L)'
;MNRRNFLKTATLLSVGTPLFAKNDSRLYIELPKKPFEYYEKKGKQKGGRVLIIGGIHGNEIGAYKAANMLVDTDLKKGEMLIIPRSNFTSILADVRGYNGDMNRKFESISKNDPDYHYVELLKEAILSYKPDVVISMHDGFGFAIENKRAWGQSVVIDELKYKNFELYKEAKFVQENANKYLKRKLAIINTKTFTGTIHKEQKKALTGWCLKHDVKAFCIEASKQLPSIHDKIHTHLVMLREFFKMYDIELEGGIDYLIDNIDKLNILKKPKITLEINGKKEILTYSKLLKVPSKSAIKVVSIEGQRGDFVVPHGVNLNWRSFHFNNLRFHIKNDYKTLYHIDIKRV
;
A
#
# COMPACT_ATOMS: atom_id res chain seq x y z
N MET A 1 -24.00 -1.77 -9.65
CA MET A 1 -23.27 -2.67 -8.72
C MET A 1 -22.66 -3.81 -9.54
N ASN A 2 -21.44 -3.65 -10.05
CA ASN A 2 -20.75 -4.72 -10.77
C ASN A 2 -19.34 -4.88 -10.18
N ARG A 3 -19.23 -5.82 -9.24
CA ARG A 3 -17.94 -6.29 -8.71
C ARG A 3 -17.34 -7.24 -9.73
N ARG A 4 -16.46 -6.76 -10.60
CA ARG A 4 -15.55 -7.65 -11.36
C ARG A 4 -14.24 -7.77 -10.60
N ASN A 5 -14.21 -8.74 -9.69
CA ASN A 5 -12.96 -9.29 -9.19
C ASN A 5 -12.34 -10.14 -10.30
N PHE A 6 -11.31 -9.66 -10.95
CA PHE A 6 -10.46 -10.50 -11.79
C PHE A 6 -9.49 -11.27 -10.89
N LEU A 7 -9.99 -12.35 -10.28
CA LEU A 7 -9.15 -13.45 -9.82
C LEU A 7 -8.67 -14.21 -11.05
N LYS A 8 -7.48 -13.91 -11.54
CA LYS A 8 -6.78 -14.88 -12.39
C LYS A 8 -6.46 -16.09 -11.53
N THR A 9 -7.22 -17.13 -11.72
CA THR A 9 -7.08 -18.47 -11.14
C THR A 9 -5.70 -19.02 -11.50
N ALA A 10 -4.77 -18.96 -10.58
CA ALA A 10 -3.55 -19.75 -10.66
C ALA A 10 -3.92 -21.18 -10.24
N THR A 11 -3.69 -22.09 -11.15
CA THR A 11 -3.83 -23.53 -11.11
C THR A 11 -3.64 -24.16 -9.74
N LEU A 12 -4.59 -24.99 -9.34
CA LEU A 12 -4.51 -25.93 -8.24
C LEU A 12 -3.27 -26.82 -8.40
N LEU A 13 -2.22 -26.51 -7.65
CA LEU A 13 -1.21 -27.48 -7.30
C LEU A 13 -1.76 -28.28 -6.12
N SER A 14 -1.88 -29.58 -6.33
CA SER A 14 -2.25 -30.61 -5.37
C SER A 14 -1.63 -30.31 -3.99
N VAL A 15 -2.49 -30.17 -2.98
CA VAL A 15 -2.08 -30.10 -1.59
C VAL A 15 -1.54 -31.48 -1.21
N GLY A 16 -0.24 -31.67 -1.39
CA GLY A 16 0.45 -32.79 -0.74
C GLY A 16 0.29 -32.60 0.77
N THR A 17 -0.22 -33.61 1.46
CA THR A 17 -0.17 -33.69 2.92
C THR A 17 1.25 -33.35 3.37
N PRO A 18 1.43 -32.41 4.32
CA PRO A 18 2.76 -32.03 4.79
C PRO A 18 3.44 -33.30 5.33
N LEU A 19 4.54 -33.66 4.71
CA LEU A 19 5.40 -34.76 5.19
C LEU A 19 6.03 -34.27 6.50
N PHE A 20 5.42 -34.65 7.63
CA PHE A 20 6.06 -34.51 8.94
C PHE A 20 7.30 -35.39 8.96
N ALA A 21 8.47 -34.81 9.24
CA ALA A 21 9.62 -35.59 9.62
C ALA A 21 9.22 -36.48 10.80
N LYS A 22 9.54 -37.78 10.79
CA LYS A 22 9.04 -38.79 11.74
C LYS A 22 9.17 -38.43 13.23
N ASN A 23 10.05 -37.48 13.60
CA ASN A 23 10.32 -37.01 14.96
C ASN A 23 10.00 -35.51 15.23
N ASP A 24 9.35 -34.78 14.31
CA ASP A 24 9.02 -33.38 14.54
C ASP A 24 7.75 -33.26 15.40
N SER A 25 7.88 -32.79 16.63
CA SER A 25 6.77 -32.56 17.55
C SER A 25 6.16 -31.17 17.45
N ARG A 26 6.72 -30.29 16.59
CA ARG A 26 6.27 -28.90 16.43
C ARG A 26 4.92 -28.82 15.72
N LEU A 27 4.25 -27.68 15.87
CA LEU A 27 3.04 -27.36 15.13
C LEU A 27 3.41 -26.99 13.70
N TYR A 28 2.62 -27.45 12.74
CA TYR A 28 2.69 -26.99 11.34
C TYR A 28 1.70 -25.86 11.13
N ILE A 29 2.16 -24.77 10.57
CA ILE A 29 1.37 -23.54 10.37
C ILE A 29 1.30 -23.22 8.87
N GLU A 30 0.10 -22.93 8.37
CA GLU A 30 -0.13 -22.47 7.00
C GLU A 30 -0.90 -21.13 7.01
N LEU A 31 -0.35 -20.11 6.35
CA LEU A 31 -0.93 -18.79 6.18
C LEU A 31 -1.47 -18.59 4.77
N PRO A 32 -2.50 -17.76 4.58
CA PRO A 32 -2.96 -17.38 3.26
C PRO A 32 -1.89 -16.55 2.51
N LYS A 33 -2.00 -16.51 1.19
CA LYS A 33 -1.18 -15.61 0.38
C LYS A 33 -1.57 -14.16 0.71
N LYS A 34 -0.59 -13.27 0.86
CA LYS A 34 -0.85 -11.84 1.00
C LYS A 34 -1.48 -11.32 -0.29
N PRO A 35 -2.55 -10.53 -0.20
CA PRO A 35 -3.17 -9.95 -1.38
C PRO A 35 -2.28 -8.88 -2.01
N PHE A 36 -2.32 -8.77 -3.33
CA PHE A 36 -1.97 -7.57 -4.07
C PHE A 36 -3.28 -7.06 -4.67
N GLU A 37 -3.73 -5.90 -4.20
CA GLU A 37 -5.05 -5.36 -4.52
C GLU A 37 -4.90 -4.12 -5.40
N TYR A 38 -5.69 -4.09 -6.47
CA TYR A 38 -5.90 -2.90 -7.27
C TYR A 38 -7.38 -2.73 -7.59
N TYR A 39 -7.81 -1.49 -7.74
CA TYR A 39 -9.21 -1.13 -7.90
C TYR A 39 -9.37 -0.17 -9.07
N GLU A 40 -10.06 -0.64 -10.09
CA GLU A 40 -10.34 0.15 -11.29
C GLU A 40 -11.69 0.85 -11.14
N LYS A 41 -11.73 2.15 -11.41
CA LYS A 41 -12.91 3.00 -11.35
C LYS A 41 -13.08 3.72 -12.69
N LYS A 42 -14.33 3.79 -13.16
CA LYS A 42 -14.67 4.47 -14.39
C LYS A 42 -15.92 5.30 -14.20
N GLY A 43 -15.81 6.59 -14.48
CA GLY A 43 -16.91 7.54 -14.49
C GLY A 43 -17.79 7.41 -15.71
N LYS A 44 -19.00 7.94 -15.62
CA LYS A 44 -19.95 8.00 -16.75
C LYS A 44 -19.53 9.02 -17.81
N GLN A 45 -18.79 10.04 -17.41
CA GLN A 45 -18.30 11.11 -18.29
C GLN A 45 -16.81 10.89 -18.60
N LYS A 46 -16.40 11.28 -19.81
CA LYS A 46 -15.00 11.27 -20.21
C LYS A 46 -14.20 12.28 -19.37
N GLY A 47 -13.03 11.92 -18.98
CA GLY A 47 -12.02 12.74 -18.29
C GLY A 47 -10.67 12.07 -18.45
N GLY A 48 -9.67 12.47 -17.64
CA GLY A 48 -8.34 11.87 -17.65
C GLY A 48 -8.32 10.49 -16.99
N ARG A 49 -7.13 9.89 -17.02
CA ARG A 49 -6.84 8.57 -16.44
C ARG A 49 -5.72 8.71 -15.42
N VAL A 50 -6.04 8.51 -14.15
CA VAL A 50 -5.09 8.69 -13.06
C VAL A 50 -4.80 7.35 -12.38
N LEU A 51 -3.51 7.07 -12.13
CA LEU A 51 -3.10 5.92 -11.32
C LEU A 51 -2.57 6.41 -9.98
N ILE A 52 -3.17 5.94 -8.89
CA ILE A 52 -2.82 6.27 -7.50
C ILE A 52 -2.11 5.07 -6.87
N ILE A 53 -0.90 5.27 -6.37
CA ILE A 53 -0.09 4.22 -5.74
C ILE A 53 0.28 4.66 -4.32
N GLY A 54 -0.18 3.89 -3.31
CA GLY A 54 0.19 4.04 -1.92
C GLY A 54 0.93 2.82 -1.38
N GLY A 55 1.62 2.97 -0.25
CA GLY A 55 2.19 1.86 0.50
C GLY A 55 3.40 1.18 -0.13
N ILE A 56 4.20 1.88 -0.94
CA ILE A 56 5.52 1.41 -1.36
C ILE A 56 6.43 1.26 -0.13
N HIS A 57 6.34 2.21 0.80
CA HIS A 57 6.96 2.11 2.11
C HIS A 57 5.90 1.82 3.17
N GLY A 58 6.14 0.78 3.99
CA GLY A 58 5.13 0.28 4.92
C GLY A 58 4.87 1.17 6.12
N ASN A 59 5.82 2.00 6.54
CA ASN A 59 5.68 2.94 7.65
C ASN A 59 5.23 4.36 7.22
N GLU A 60 4.61 4.47 6.05
CA GLU A 60 4.09 5.72 5.50
C GLU A 60 2.55 5.67 5.49
N ILE A 61 1.99 5.75 6.72
CA ILE A 61 0.59 5.41 7.01
C ILE A 61 -0.39 6.36 6.32
N GLY A 62 -0.08 7.66 6.26
CA GLY A 62 -0.93 8.64 5.61
C GLY A 62 -1.17 8.33 4.15
N ALA A 63 -0.11 7.93 3.44
CA ALA A 63 -0.12 7.62 2.02
C ALA A 63 -1.09 6.49 1.66
N TYR A 64 -0.93 5.31 2.27
CA TYR A 64 -1.76 4.16 1.91
C TYR A 64 -3.19 4.25 2.49
N LYS A 65 -3.39 4.95 3.62
CA LYS A 65 -4.73 5.20 4.17
C LYS A 65 -5.52 6.18 3.29
N ALA A 66 -4.90 7.25 2.80
CA ALA A 66 -5.54 8.17 1.87
C ALA A 66 -5.90 7.47 0.55
N ALA A 67 -4.98 6.67 -0.03
CA ALA A 67 -5.26 5.88 -1.21
C ALA A 67 -6.40 4.88 -0.98
N ASN A 68 -6.46 4.23 0.21
CA ASN A 68 -7.52 3.30 0.56
C ASN A 68 -8.91 3.97 0.63
N MET A 69 -9.00 5.23 1.05
CA MET A 69 -10.28 5.95 1.12
C MET A 69 -10.90 6.14 -0.28
N LEU A 70 -10.09 6.29 -1.32
CA LEU A 70 -10.58 6.41 -2.70
C LEU A 70 -11.22 5.11 -3.22
N VAL A 71 -10.89 3.96 -2.63
CA VAL A 71 -11.40 2.67 -3.10
C VAL A 71 -12.92 2.54 -2.98
N ASP A 72 -13.52 3.17 -1.98
CA ASP A 72 -14.98 3.09 -1.74
C ASP A 72 -15.77 4.20 -2.44
N THR A 73 -15.10 5.07 -3.20
CA THR A 73 -15.77 6.12 -3.96
C THR A 73 -16.10 5.66 -5.37
N ASP A 74 -17.19 6.16 -5.94
CA ASP A 74 -17.49 6.04 -7.35
C ASP A 74 -17.04 7.29 -8.09
N LEU A 75 -16.78 7.16 -9.40
CA LEU A 75 -16.41 8.28 -10.26
C LEU A 75 -17.62 8.77 -11.05
N LYS A 76 -17.81 10.09 -11.07
CA LYS A 76 -18.70 10.78 -12.02
C LYS A 76 -17.99 10.98 -13.35
N LYS A 77 -16.69 11.35 -13.33
CA LYS A 77 -15.90 11.70 -14.50
C LYS A 77 -14.49 11.15 -14.44
N GLY A 78 -13.97 10.69 -15.59
CA GLY A 78 -12.62 10.15 -15.74
C GLY A 78 -12.48 8.69 -15.38
N GLU A 79 -11.25 8.22 -15.30
CA GLU A 79 -10.88 6.84 -14.94
C GLU A 79 -9.80 6.88 -13.88
N MET A 80 -9.84 5.96 -12.91
CA MET A 80 -8.86 5.87 -11.84
C MET A 80 -8.50 4.41 -11.55
N LEU A 81 -7.21 4.11 -11.49
CA LEU A 81 -6.69 2.87 -10.95
C LEU A 81 -6.03 3.16 -9.61
N ILE A 82 -6.40 2.43 -8.57
CA ILE A 82 -5.92 2.64 -7.19
C ILE A 82 -5.23 1.39 -6.70
N ILE A 83 -3.97 1.52 -6.26
CA ILE A 83 -3.18 0.46 -5.63
C ILE A 83 -2.79 0.97 -4.23
N PRO A 84 -3.63 0.73 -3.21
CA PRO A 84 -3.42 1.36 -1.90
C PRO A 84 -2.29 0.71 -1.08
N ARG A 85 -1.99 -0.59 -1.31
CA ARG A 85 -1.03 -1.38 -0.51
C ARG A 85 -0.02 -2.10 -1.38
N SER A 86 0.87 -1.32 -2.01
CA SER A 86 1.85 -1.86 -2.98
C SER A 86 2.85 -2.84 -2.35
N ASN A 87 3.25 -2.61 -1.09
CA ASN A 87 4.15 -3.47 -0.32
C ASN A 87 3.51 -3.88 1.01
N PHE A 88 2.54 -4.80 0.92
CA PHE A 88 1.77 -5.20 2.09
C PHE A 88 2.62 -5.87 3.18
N THR A 89 3.69 -6.56 2.82
CA THR A 89 4.63 -7.15 3.78
C THR A 89 5.28 -6.07 4.65
N SER A 90 5.75 -4.97 4.05
CA SER A 90 6.34 -3.85 4.77
C SER A 90 5.32 -3.09 5.62
N ILE A 91 4.06 -2.98 5.15
CA ILE A 91 2.95 -2.38 5.92
C ILE A 91 2.66 -3.21 7.17
N LEU A 92 2.54 -4.53 7.04
CA LEU A 92 2.30 -5.42 8.18
C LEU A 92 3.44 -5.38 9.20
N ALA A 93 4.68 -5.19 8.75
CA ALA A 93 5.86 -5.05 9.61
C ALA A 93 6.03 -3.64 10.20
N ASP A 94 5.30 -2.64 9.69
CA ASP A 94 5.45 -1.21 10.04
C ASP A 94 6.88 -0.70 9.84
N VAL A 95 7.50 -1.06 8.72
CA VAL A 95 8.85 -0.63 8.35
C VAL A 95 8.87 -0.02 6.95
N ARG A 96 9.89 0.77 6.65
CA ARG A 96 10.07 1.35 5.32
C ARG A 96 10.11 0.27 4.23
N GLY A 97 10.90 -0.76 4.42
CA GLY A 97 11.03 -1.87 3.46
C GLY A 97 11.47 -3.14 4.16
N TYR A 98 10.60 -4.14 4.26
CA TYR A 98 10.88 -5.41 4.93
C TYR A 98 11.99 -6.21 4.24
N ASN A 99 11.99 -6.18 2.91
CA ASN A 99 13.00 -6.82 2.07
C ASN A 99 13.96 -5.79 1.44
N GLY A 100 14.20 -4.67 2.11
CA GLY A 100 14.90 -3.51 1.57
C GLY A 100 13.96 -2.49 0.93
N ASP A 101 14.49 -1.36 0.46
CA ASP A 101 13.70 -0.27 -0.10
C ASP A 101 13.13 -0.63 -1.48
N MET A 102 11.83 -0.97 -1.54
CA MET A 102 11.16 -1.31 -2.80
C MET A 102 11.20 -0.14 -3.81
N ASN A 103 11.21 1.12 -3.33
CA ASN A 103 11.33 2.30 -4.20
C ASN A 103 12.76 2.50 -4.78
N ARG A 104 13.62 1.50 -4.69
CA ARG A 104 14.93 1.42 -5.34
C ARG A 104 15.08 0.20 -6.26
N LYS A 105 13.96 -0.47 -6.54
CA LYS A 105 13.93 -1.74 -7.27
C LYS A 105 13.23 -1.65 -8.64
N PHE A 106 12.75 -0.46 -9.07
CA PHE A 106 12.03 -0.33 -10.33
C PHE A 106 12.93 -0.36 -11.57
N GLU A 107 14.16 0.12 -11.48
CA GLU A 107 15.10 0.05 -12.60
C GLU A 107 15.54 -1.39 -12.87
N SER A 108 15.85 -2.13 -11.79
CA SER A 108 16.22 -3.54 -11.86
C SER A 108 15.91 -4.24 -10.54
N ILE A 109 15.47 -5.50 -10.62
CA ILE A 109 15.20 -6.35 -9.47
C ILE A 109 15.56 -7.79 -9.81
N SER A 110 16.19 -8.51 -8.88
CA SER A 110 16.46 -9.94 -9.03
C SER A 110 15.17 -10.75 -8.94
N LYS A 111 15.03 -11.79 -9.75
CA LYS A 111 13.91 -12.75 -9.65
C LYS A 111 13.84 -13.46 -8.30
N ASN A 112 14.95 -13.55 -7.57
CA ASN A 112 15.03 -14.14 -6.24
C ASN A 112 14.69 -13.13 -5.11
N ASP A 113 14.49 -11.84 -5.42
CA ASP A 113 14.07 -10.85 -4.43
C ASP A 113 12.61 -11.11 -4.05
N PRO A 114 12.27 -11.18 -2.74
CA PRO A 114 10.90 -11.41 -2.31
C PRO A 114 9.89 -10.37 -2.78
N ASP A 115 10.35 -9.14 -3.13
CA ASP A 115 9.50 -8.08 -3.68
C ASP A 115 9.33 -8.17 -5.20
N TYR A 116 10.04 -9.08 -5.90
CA TYR A 116 10.03 -9.19 -7.36
C TYR A 116 8.62 -9.19 -7.94
N HIS A 117 7.77 -10.04 -7.42
CA HIS A 117 6.39 -10.19 -7.90
C HIS A 117 5.59 -8.88 -7.77
N TYR A 118 5.74 -8.15 -6.68
CA TYR A 118 5.03 -6.89 -6.45
C TYR A 118 5.52 -5.77 -7.37
N VAL A 119 6.83 -5.68 -7.57
CA VAL A 119 7.43 -4.68 -8.46
C VAL A 119 7.00 -4.92 -9.91
N GLU A 120 7.00 -6.17 -10.37
CA GLU A 120 6.58 -6.48 -11.74
C GLU A 120 5.06 -6.26 -11.94
N LEU A 121 4.22 -6.58 -10.94
CA LEU A 121 2.78 -6.28 -11.00
C LEU A 121 2.51 -4.77 -11.07
N LEU A 122 3.29 -3.95 -10.36
CA LEU A 122 3.18 -2.49 -10.43
C LEU A 122 3.57 -1.98 -11.82
N LYS A 123 4.68 -2.46 -12.38
CA LYS A 123 5.11 -2.11 -13.74
C LYS A 123 4.08 -2.51 -14.79
N GLU A 124 3.55 -3.75 -14.69
CA GLU A 124 2.50 -4.25 -15.58
C GLU A 124 1.24 -3.38 -15.49
N ALA A 125 0.78 -3.06 -14.26
CA ALA A 125 -0.38 -2.21 -14.04
C ALA A 125 -0.20 -0.82 -14.66
N ILE A 126 0.97 -0.19 -14.51
CA ILE A 126 1.27 1.12 -15.09
C ILE A 126 1.23 1.07 -16.62
N LEU A 127 1.95 0.12 -17.22
CA LEU A 127 2.07 0.04 -18.68
C LEU A 127 0.77 -0.41 -19.36
N SER A 128 0.01 -1.31 -18.74
CA SER A 128 -1.26 -1.79 -19.30
C SER A 128 -2.40 -0.80 -19.14
N TYR A 129 -2.45 -0.11 -18.00
CA TYR A 129 -3.48 0.90 -17.74
C TYR A 129 -3.28 2.17 -18.57
N LYS A 130 -2.04 2.52 -18.93
CA LYS A 130 -1.66 3.73 -19.72
C LYS A 130 -2.25 5.01 -19.11
N PRO A 131 -1.91 5.37 -17.86
CA PRO A 131 -2.43 6.55 -17.23
C PRO A 131 -1.89 7.84 -17.87
N ASP A 132 -2.66 8.93 -17.82
CA ASP A 132 -2.17 10.27 -18.13
C ASP A 132 -1.16 10.75 -17.08
N VAL A 133 -1.32 10.26 -15.84
CA VAL A 133 -0.42 10.53 -14.72
C VAL A 133 -0.43 9.42 -13.67
N VAL A 134 0.75 9.13 -13.13
CA VAL A 134 0.94 8.30 -11.92
C VAL A 134 1.22 9.22 -10.75
N ILE A 135 0.50 9.02 -9.64
CA ILE A 135 0.73 9.72 -8.37
C ILE A 135 1.20 8.70 -7.34
N SER A 136 2.49 8.75 -7.01
CA SER A 136 3.12 7.96 -5.96
C SER A 136 3.02 8.69 -4.64
N MET A 137 2.35 8.08 -3.66
CA MET A 137 2.04 8.70 -2.38
C MET A 137 2.99 8.19 -1.30
N HIS A 138 3.59 9.12 -0.56
CA HIS A 138 4.59 8.86 0.49
C HIS A 138 4.41 9.77 1.71
N ASP A 139 4.93 9.38 2.87
CA ASP A 139 5.09 10.25 4.03
C ASP A 139 6.60 10.48 4.26
N GLY A 140 7.09 11.66 3.90
CA GLY A 140 8.49 12.03 4.02
C GLY A 140 8.88 12.54 5.40
N PHE A 141 10.17 12.53 5.71
CA PHE A 141 10.69 13.10 6.94
C PHE A 141 10.73 14.64 6.88
N GLY A 142 10.38 15.28 7.99
CA GLY A 142 10.50 16.73 8.20
C GLY A 142 9.52 17.57 7.37
N PHE A 143 9.80 18.86 7.30
CA PHE A 143 9.07 19.85 6.52
C PHE A 143 10.02 20.50 5.52
N ALA A 144 9.83 20.27 4.24
CA ALA A 144 10.77 20.66 3.18
C ALA A 144 10.95 22.19 3.05
N ILE A 145 9.95 23.00 3.43
CA ILE A 145 10.09 24.47 3.49
C ILE A 145 11.08 24.88 4.58
N GLU A 146 11.08 24.20 5.73
CA GLU A 146 11.88 24.55 6.90
C GLU A 146 13.30 23.95 6.82
N ASN A 147 13.43 22.81 6.16
CA ASN A 147 14.70 22.10 6.03
C ASN A 147 14.88 21.51 4.64
N LYS A 148 15.89 21.98 3.92
CA LYS A 148 16.21 21.55 2.55
C LYS A 148 16.56 20.06 2.41
N ARG A 149 16.88 19.36 3.52
CA ARG A 149 17.13 17.91 3.54
C ARG A 149 15.84 17.09 3.80
N ALA A 150 14.77 17.75 4.22
CA ALA A 150 13.48 17.11 4.45
C ALA A 150 12.74 16.89 3.13
N TRP A 151 11.90 15.85 3.11
CA TRP A 151 11.05 15.50 1.96
C TRP A 151 9.55 15.67 2.27
N GLY A 152 9.16 15.65 3.53
CA GLY A 152 7.77 15.80 3.95
C GLY A 152 7.19 17.17 3.60
N GLN A 153 5.89 17.21 3.39
CA GLN A 153 5.12 18.38 2.95
C GLN A 153 5.63 18.90 1.60
N SER A 154 5.64 18.04 0.58
CA SER A 154 6.13 18.47 -0.73
C SER A 154 5.44 17.74 -1.89
N VAL A 155 5.53 18.36 -3.05
CA VAL A 155 5.36 17.72 -4.35
C VAL A 155 6.76 17.51 -4.93
N VAL A 156 7.14 16.27 -5.17
CA VAL A 156 8.47 15.90 -5.67
C VAL A 156 8.39 15.59 -7.15
N ILE A 157 9.27 16.18 -7.92
CA ILE A 157 9.44 15.97 -9.36
C ILE A 157 10.86 15.52 -9.66
N ASP A 158 11.01 14.69 -10.66
CA ASP A 158 12.31 14.18 -11.07
C ASP A 158 13.11 15.18 -11.90
N GLU A 159 12.43 16.06 -12.65
CA GLU A 159 12.99 17.16 -13.45
C GLU A 159 11.99 18.32 -13.52
N LEU A 160 12.44 19.53 -13.90
CA LEU A 160 11.51 20.63 -14.19
C LEU A 160 10.64 20.32 -15.42
N LYS A 161 11.29 19.76 -16.44
CA LYS A 161 10.70 19.27 -17.68
C LYS A 161 11.38 17.99 -18.09
N TYR A 162 10.61 17.00 -18.55
CA TYR A 162 11.15 15.77 -19.11
C TYR A 162 10.41 15.41 -20.40
N LYS A 163 11.14 15.44 -21.52
CA LYS A 163 10.53 15.32 -22.85
C LYS A 163 9.39 16.34 -23.02
N ASN A 164 8.16 15.86 -23.20
CA ASN A 164 6.96 16.69 -23.36
C ASN A 164 6.23 16.98 -22.04
N PHE A 165 6.74 16.51 -20.90
CA PHE A 165 6.09 16.67 -19.61
C PHE A 165 6.60 17.94 -18.91
N GLU A 166 5.72 18.90 -18.65
CA GLU A 166 5.98 20.14 -17.93
C GLU A 166 5.78 19.93 -16.41
N LEU A 167 6.65 19.11 -15.79
CA LEU A 167 6.46 18.61 -14.41
C LEU A 167 6.41 19.76 -13.39
N TYR A 168 7.28 20.76 -13.52
CA TYR A 168 7.30 21.90 -12.59
C TYR A 168 6.02 22.75 -12.67
N LYS A 169 5.49 22.98 -13.87
CA LYS A 169 4.26 23.75 -14.06
C LYS A 169 3.08 23.09 -13.35
N GLU A 170 2.95 21.79 -13.48
CA GLU A 170 1.89 21.00 -12.85
C GLU A 170 2.08 20.92 -11.33
N ALA A 171 3.30 20.64 -10.85
CA ALA A 171 3.62 20.63 -9.42
C ALA A 171 3.35 22.00 -8.77
N LYS A 172 3.65 23.10 -9.46
CA LYS A 172 3.40 24.46 -8.98
C LYS A 172 1.91 24.74 -8.86
N PHE A 173 1.11 24.34 -9.84
CA PHE A 173 -0.36 24.46 -9.76
C PHE A 173 -0.89 23.73 -8.52
N VAL A 174 -0.47 22.47 -8.29
CA VAL A 174 -0.88 21.70 -7.12
C VAL A 174 -0.43 22.36 -5.83
N GLN A 175 0.83 22.79 -5.73
CA GLN A 175 1.38 23.45 -4.55
C GLN A 175 0.61 24.73 -4.19
N GLU A 176 0.43 25.63 -5.16
CA GLU A 176 -0.21 26.93 -4.92
C GLU A 176 -1.66 26.79 -4.47
N ASN A 177 -2.41 25.85 -5.08
CA ASN A 177 -3.81 25.66 -4.75
C ASN A 177 -3.98 24.84 -3.45
N ALA A 178 -3.23 23.77 -3.25
CA ALA A 178 -3.28 23.00 -2.02
C ALA A 178 -2.86 23.82 -0.80
N ASN A 179 -1.89 24.72 -0.96
CA ASN A 179 -1.40 25.60 0.10
C ASN A 179 -2.47 26.58 0.64
N LYS A 180 -3.56 26.82 -0.07
CA LYS A 180 -4.68 27.61 0.44
C LYS A 180 -5.41 26.91 1.60
N TYR A 181 -5.35 25.58 1.65
CA TYR A 181 -6.09 24.74 2.59
C TYR A 181 -5.21 24.05 3.64
N LEU A 182 -3.89 24.06 3.46
CA LEU A 182 -2.94 23.40 4.36
C LEU A 182 -2.35 24.40 5.37
N LYS A 183 -2.36 24.01 6.65
CA LYS A 183 -1.67 24.77 7.72
C LYS A 183 -0.15 24.76 7.52
N ARG A 184 0.43 23.59 7.28
CA ARG A 184 1.84 23.40 6.91
C ARG A 184 1.96 23.43 5.40
N LYS A 185 2.71 24.38 4.87
CA LYS A 185 2.79 24.61 3.42
C LYS A 185 3.65 23.55 2.73
N LEU A 186 3.29 23.25 1.48
CA LEU A 186 4.03 22.36 0.60
C LEU A 186 5.22 23.07 -0.04
N ALA A 187 6.34 22.39 -0.13
CA ALA A 187 7.42 22.73 -1.04
C ALA A 187 7.29 22.01 -2.39
N ILE A 188 8.05 22.44 -3.39
CA ILE A 188 8.37 21.64 -4.58
C ILE A 188 9.82 21.21 -4.46
N ILE A 189 10.07 19.90 -4.58
CA ILE A 189 11.41 19.33 -4.61
C ILE A 189 11.68 18.84 -6.04
N ASN A 190 12.67 19.44 -6.70
CA ASN A 190 13.21 18.91 -7.95
C ASN A 190 14.47 18.11 -7.64
N THR A 191 14.41 16.80 -7.80
CA THR A 191 15.54 15.91 -7.52
C THR A 191 16.62 15.95 -8.61
N LYS A 192 16.29 16.50 -9.78
CA LYS A 192 17.19 16.50 -10.96
C LYS A 192 17.71 15.09 -11.24
N THR A 193 16.80 14.11 -11.24
CA THR A 193 17.11 12.67 -11.31
C THR A 193 17.97 12.30 -12.50
N PHE A 194 17.75 12.94 -13.65
CA PHE A 194 18.48 12.62 -14.89
C PHE A 194 19.62 13.61 -15.20
N THR A 195 19.49 14.86 -14.74
CA THR A 195 20.45 15.92 -15.02
C THR A 195 21.40 16.21 -13.85
N GLY A 196 21.00 15.86 -12.63
CA GLY A 196 21.78 16.11 -11.42
C GLY A 196 22.70 14.98 -11.01
N THR A 197 23.52 15.24 -9.98
CA THR A 197 24.49 14.28 -9.42
C THR A 197 24.16 13.81 -8.01
N ILE A 198 23.28 14.51 -7.28
CA ILE A 198 23.00 14.28 -5.85
C ILE A 198 22.03 13.11 -5.67
N HIS A 199 20.91 13.09 -6.40
CA HIS A 199 19.83 12.12 -6.21
C HIS A 199 19.84 11.02 -7.27
N LYS A 200 21.02 10.48 -7.62
CA LYS A 200 21.16 9.44 -8.67
C LYS A 200 20.31 8.20 -8.42
N GLU A 201 20.06 7.86 -7.16
CA GLU A 201 19.24 6.70 -6.77
C GLU A 201 17.76 6.85 -7.14
N GLN A 202 17.29 8.08 -7.44
CA GLN A 202 15.91 8.29 -7.89
C GLN A 202 15.62 7.67 -9.27
N LYS A 203 16.65 7.42 -10.09
CA LYS A 203 16.49 6.64 -11.33
C LYS A 203 15.91 5.25 -11.12
N LYS A 204 16.13 4.68 -9.90
CA LYS A 204 15.64 3.37 -9.48
C LYS A 204 14.26 3.43 -8.85
N ALA A 205 13.76 4.65 -8.53
CA ALA A 205 12.45 4.86 -7.94
C ALA A 205 11.32 4.71 -8.97
N LEU A 206 10.09 4.52 -8.49
CA LEU A 206 8.91 4.38 -9.33
C LEU A 206 8.75 5.54 -10.32
N THR A 207 8.84 6.80 -9.83
CA THR A 207 8.63 7.98 -10.67
C THR A 207 9.72 8.13 -11.75
N GLY A 208 10.99 7.91 -11.39
CA GLY A 208 12.09 7.89 -12.35
C GLY A 208 11.94 6.80 -13.40
N TRP A 209 11.49 5.61 -13.00
CA TRP A 209 11.18 4.52 -13.92
C TRP A 209 10.01 4.87 -14.84
N CYS A 210 8.93 5.46 -14.33
CA CYS A 210 7.78 5.92 -15.12
C CYS A 210 8.23 6.88 -16.22
N LEU A 211 9.01 7.91 -15.88
CA LEU A 211 9.49 8.88 -16.86
C LEU A 211 10.34 8.25 -17.97
N LYS A 212 11.21 7.28 -17.64
CA LYS A 212 11.97 6.51 -18.63
C LYS A 212 11.07 5.75 -19.63
N HIS A 213 9.86 5.37 -19.20
CA HIS A 213 8.88 4.63 -19.99
C HIS A 213 7.76 5.53 -20.57
N ASP A 214 8.02 6.83 -20.69
CA ASP A 214 7.08 7.82 -21.23
C ASP A 214 5.76 7.91 -20.46
N VAL A 215 5.80 7.64 -19.17
CA VAL A 215 4.65 7.78 -18.26
C VAL A 215 4.92 8.95 -17.32
N LYS A 216 4.06 9.97 -17.34
CA LYS A 216 4.16 11.12 -16.43
C LYS A 216 3.91 10.67 -15.00
N ALA A 217 4.77 11.11 -14.07
CA ALA A 217 4.66 10.72 -12.67
C ALA A 217 5.07 11.84 -11.72
N PHE A 218 4.38 11.89 -10.58
CA PHE A 218 4.68 12.75 -9.44
C PHE A 218 4.76 11.92 -8.17
N CYS A 219 5.64 12.35 -7.25
CA CYS A 219 5.61 11.86 -5.90
C CYS A 219 5.03 12.96 -4.99
N ILE A 220 4.05 12.62 -4.14
CA ILE A 220 3.48 13.53 -3.17
C ILE A 220 3.79 13.04 -1.76
N GLU A 221 4.24 13.96 -0.92
CA GLU A 221 4.78 13.66 0.41
C GLU A 221 4.01 14.43 1.49
N ALA A 222 3.26 13.72 2.36
CA ALA A 222 2.91 14.30 3.65
C ALA A 222 4.11 14.24 4.59
N SER A 223 4.14 15.04 5.65
CA SER A 223 5.22 14.91 6.63
C SER A 223 4.92 13.83 7.66
N LYS A 224 5.92 12.97 7.95
CA LYS A 224 5.86 12.05 9.11
C LYS A 224 5.70 12.77 10.44
N GLN A 225 6.12 14.04 10.54
CA GLN A 225 6.04 14.88 11.73
C GLN A 225 4.70 15.64 11.87
N LEU A 226 3.75 15.44 10.98
CA LEU A 226 2.39 15.89 11.22
C LEU A 226 1.81 15.20 12.46
N PRO A 227 1.03 15.93 13.30
CA PRO A 227 0.62 15.47 14.63
C PRO A 227 -0.18 14.18 14.64
N SER A 228 -0.97 13.93 13.59
CA SER A 228 -1.88 12.79 13.53
C SER A 228 -1.90 12.10 12.17
N ILE A 229 -2.44 10.89 12.13
CA ILE A 229 -2.73 10.19 10.87
C ILE A 229 -3.79 10.96 10.07
N HIS A 230 -4.76 11.58 10.74
CA HIS A 230 -5.74 12.46 10.13
C HIS A 230 -5.06 13.57 9.32
N ASP A 231 -4.09 14.30 9.91
CA ASP A 231 -3.40 15.40 9.22
C ASP A 231 -2.61 14.92 8.01
N LYS A 232 -2.02 13.72 8.07
CA LYS A 232 -1.32 13.11 6.93
C LYS A 232 -2.28 12.77 5.80
N ILE A 233 -3.38 12.09 6.11
CA ILE A 233 -4.43 11.76 5.15
C ILE A 233 -5.02 13.04 4.54
N HIS A 234 -5.34 14.02 5.37
CA HIS A 234 -5.84 15.33 4.93
C HIS A 234 -4.89 15.98 3.91
N THR A 235 -3.59 16.00 4.22
CA THR A 235 -2.57 16.55 3.31
C THR A 235 -2.59 15.85 1.95
N HIS A 236 -2.65 14.52 1.93
CA HIS A 236 -2.72 13.75 0.69
C HIS A 236 -4.00 14.03 -0.10
N LEU A 237 -5.15 14.03 0.56
CA LEU A 237 -6.43 14.27 -0.11
C LEU A 237 -6.51 15.68 -0.70
N VAL A 238 -5.97 16.69 0.01
CA VAL A 238 -5.89 18.05 -0.50
C VAL A 238 -4.99 18.16 -1.74
N MET A 239 -3.84 17.48 -1.76
CA MET A 239 -2.99 17.42 -2.96
C MET A 239 -3.68 16.69 -4.11
N LEU A 240 -4.32 15.54 -3.84
CA LEU A 240 -5.05 14.76 -4.84
C LEU A 240 -6.23 15.57 -5.43
N ARG A 241 -6.92 16.39 -4.63
CA ARG A 241 -7.98 17.28 -5.12
C ARG A 241 -7.49 18.18 -6.24
N GLU A 242 -6.29 18.73 -6.12
CA GLU A 242 -5.74 19.63 -7.13
C GLU A 242 -5.27 18.86 -8.39
N PHE A 243 -4.71 17.66 -8.23
CA PHE A 243 -4.46 16.76 -9.36
C PHE A 243 -5.75 16.35 -10.06
N PHE A 244 -6.80 16.02 -9.33
CA PHE A 244 -8.08 15.61 -9.92
C PHE A 244 -8.71 16.73 -10.74
N LYS A 245 -8.64 18.00 -10.28
CA LYS A 245 -9.05 19.16 -11.07
C LYS A 245 -8.26 19.27 -12.37
N MET A 246 -6.95 19.08 -12.30
CA MET A 246 -6.04 19.21 -13.46
C MET A 246 -6.29 18.11 -14.50
N TYR A 247 -6.57 16.89 -14.05
CA TYR A 247 -6.79 15.72 -14.92
C TYR A 247 -8.26 15.40 -15.16
N ASP A 248 -9.15 16.32 -14.80
CA ASP A 248 -10.58 16.20 -15.08
C ASP A 248 -11.19 14.91 -14.50
N ILE A 249 -10.82 14.61 -13.23
CA ILE A 249 -11.37 13.53 -12.42
C ILE A 249 -12.39 14.11 -11.45
N GLU A 250 -13.58 13.52 -11.41
CA GLU A 250 -14.64 13.94 -10.48
C GLU A 250 -15.20 12.73 -9.75
N LEU A 251 -15.18 12.76 -8.40
CA LEU A 251 -15.77 11.73 -7.55
C LEU A 251 -17.29 12.00 -7.40
N GLU A 252 -18.09 10.95 -7.32
CA GLU A 252 -19.47 11.08 -6.82
C GLU A 252 -19.42 11.56 -5.36
N GLY A 253 -20.12 12.66 -5.07
CA GLY A 253 -20.07 13.32 -3.77
C GLY A 253 -18.85 14.23 -3.52
N GLY A 254 -17.89 14.28 -4.46
CA GLY A 254 -16.70 15.12 -4.38
C GLY A 254 -15.63 14.60 -3.41
N ILE A 255 -14.39 15.04 -3.60
CA ILE A 255 -13.28 14.66 -2.72
C ILE A 255 -13.37 15.34 -1.34
N ASP A 256 -14.05 16.48 -1.25
CA ASP A 256 -14.24 17.20 0.02
C ASP A 256 -15.05 16.36 1.01
N TYR A 257 -15.99 15.52 0.54
CA TYR A 257 -16.66 14.53 1.41
C TYR A 257 -15.67 13.59 2.10
N LEU A 258 -14.62 13.13 1.41
CA LEU A 258 -13.59 12.29 2.02
C LEU A 258 -12.79 13.08 3.06
N ILE A 259 -12.43 14.33 2.74
CA ILE A 259 -11.67 15.23 3.63
C ILE A 259 -12.44 15.46 4.93
N ASP A 260 -13.74 15.75 4.84
CA ASP A 260 -14.59 16.05 6.00
C ASP A 260 -14.92 14.81 6.86
N ASN A 261 -14.73 13.61 6.32
CA ASN A 261 -15.09 12.36 6.99
C ASN A 261 -13.91 11.41 7.24
N ILE A 262 -12.66 11.90 7.25
CA ILE A 262 -11.44 11.09 7.42
C ILE A 262 -11.56 10.12 8.60
N ASP A 263 -11.94 10.60 9.78
CA ASP A 263 -12.00 9.78 11.00
C ASP A 263 -13.09 8.72 10.93
N LYS A 264 -14.26 9.07 10.39
CA LYS A 264 -15.37 8.12 10.23
C LYS A 264 -15.05 7.00 9.24
N LEU A 265 -14.37 7.33 8.15
CA LEU A 265 -14.03 6.37 7.09
C LEU A 265 -12.83 5.49 7.45
N ASN A 266 -12.05 5.85 8.48
CA ASN A 266 -10.91 5.10 8.98
C ASN A 266 -11.17 4.32 10.27
N ILE A 267 -12.42 4.14 10.68
CA ILE A 267 -12.77 3.32 11.86
C ILE A 267 -12.39 1.87 11.61
N LEU A 268 -11.58 1.33 12.53
CA LEU A 268 -11.15 -0.06 12.48
C LEU A 268 -12.14 -0.98 13.20
N LYS A 269 -12.49 -2.08 12.55
CA LYS A 269 -13.33 -3.14 13.10
C LYS A 269 -12.51 -4.41 13.27
N LYS A 270 -12.79 -5.22 14.28
CA LYS A 270 -12.13 -6.51 14.48
C LYS A 270 -12.61 -7.50 13.41
N PRO A 271 -11.70 -8.11 12.63
CA PRO A 271 -12.07 -9.14 11.66
C PRO A 271 -12.43 -10.45 12.35
N LYS A 272 -13.17 -11.30 11.62
CA LYS A 272 -13.43 -12.68 11.98
C LYS A 272 -12.34 -13.56 11.31
N ILE A 273 -11.64 -14.35 12.12
CA ILE A 273 -10.61 -15.29 11.66
C ILE A 273 -11.15 -16.70 11.77
N THR A 274 -11.07 -17.46 10.70
CA THR A 274 -11.33 -18.91 10.72
C THR A 274 -10.00 -19.66 10.67
N LEU A 275 -9.71 -20.39 11.74
CA LEU A 275 -8.62 -21.36 11.80
C LEU A 275 -9.17 -22.76 11.54
N GLU A 276 -8.39 -23.57 10.84
CA GLU A 276 -8.60 -25.02 10.77
C GLU A 276 -7.48 -25.69 11.56
N ILE A 277 -7.84 -26.46 12.59
CA ILE A 277 -6.92 -27.18 13.46
C ILE A 277 -7.20 -28.66 13.32
N ASN A 278 -6.28 -29.42 12.70
CA ASN A 278 -6.45 -30.84 12.41
C ASN A 278 -7.81 -31.16 11.74
N GLY A 279 -8.21 -30.35 10.76
CA GLY A 279 -9.48 -30.51 10.02
C GLY A 279 -10.72 -29.93 10.71
N LYS A 280 -10.63 -29.47 11.97
CA LYS A 280 -11.75 -28.82 12.67
C LYS A 280 -11.63 -27.30 12.56
N LYS A 281 -12.73 -26.64 12.18
CA LYS A 281 -12.78 -25.17 12.06
C LYS A 281 -13.10 -24.52 13.38
N GLU A 282 -12.41 -23.45 13.69
CA GLU A 282 -12.65 -22.56 14.84
C GLU A 282 -12.71 -21.11 14.36
N ILE A 283 -13.77 -20.40 14.78
CA ILE A 283 -14.03 -19.01 14.39
C ILE A 283 -13.73 -18.10 15.58
N LEU A 284 -12.90 -17.08 15.35
CA LEU A 284 -12.39 -16.18 16.39
C LEU A 284 -12.58 -14.72 16.01
N THR A 285 -13.05 -13.91 16.96
CA THR A 285 -13.26 -12.46 16.82
C THR A 285 -12.62 -11.64 17.95
N TYR A 286 -11.94 -12.32 18.88
CA TYR A 286 -11.29 -11.75 20.07
C TYR A 286 -10.03 -12.52 20.43
N SER A 287 -9.26 -11.98 21.36
CA SER A 287 -8.05 -12.65 21.87
C SER A 287 -8.39 -13.96 22.57
N LYS A 288 -7.69 -15.03 22.20
CA LYS A 288 -7.91 -16.38 22.76
C LYS A 288 -6.59 -17.13 22.87
N LEU A 289 -6.49 -17.97 23.91
CA LEU A 289 -5.47 -18.99 24.05
C LEU A 289 -6.05 -20.35 23.60
N LEU A 290 -5.45 -20.92 22.57
CA LEU A 290 -5.75 -22.25 22.07
C LEU A 290 -4.67 -23.23 22.54
N LYS A 291 -5.08 -24.29 23.22
CA LYS A 291 -4.21 -25.43 23.57
C LYS A 291 -4.43 -26.52 22.52
N VAL A 292 -3.37 -26.93 21.86
CA VAL A 292 -3.42 -27.90 20.76
C VAL A 292 -2.43 -29.03 20.97
N PRO A 293 -2.75 -30.27 20.60
CA PRO A 293 -1.81 -31.39 20.68
C PRO A 293 -0.53 -31.15 19.87
N SER A 294 0.56 -31.76 20.30
CA SER A 294 1.79 -31.83 19.51
C SER A 294 1.51 -32.32 18.08
N LYS A 295 2.28 -31.86 17.11
CA LYS A 295 2.14 -32.19 15.66
C LYS A 295 0.84 -31.69 15.01
N SER A 296 0.05 -30.83 15.69
CA SER A 296 -1.16 -30.28 15.07
C SER A 296 -0.82 -29.44 13.84
N ALA A 297 -1.67 -29.60 12.80
CA ALA A 297 -1.66 -28.72 11.63
C ALA A 297 -2.70 -27.60 11.84
N ILE A 298 -2.26 -26.36 11.64
CA ILE A 298 -3.05 -25.15 11.85
C ILE A 298 -3.00 -24.32 10.56
N LYS A 299 -4.16 -24.11 9.97
CA LYS A 299 -4.32 -23.33 8.75
C LYS A 299 -5.20 -22.13 9.01
N VAL A 300 -4.78 -20.95 8.56
CA VAL A 300 -5.64 -19.76 8.49
C VAL A 300 -6.47 -19.88 7.21
N VAL A 301 -7.76 -20.22 7.36
CA VAL A 301 -8.67 -20.51 6.23
C VAL A 301 -9.25 -19.23 5.65
N SER A 302 -9.74 -18.32 6.52
CA SER A 302 -10.32 -17.04 6.08
C SER A 302 -10.06 -15.93 7.07
N ILE A 303 -10.06 -14.71 6.54
CA ILE A 303 -9.99 -13.45 7.25
C ILE A 303 -11.14 -12.60 6.69
N GLU A 304 -12.20 -12.43 7.49
CA GLU A 304 -13.40 -11.70 7.07
C GLU A 304 -13.47 -10.37 7.82
N GLY A 305 -13.19 -9.28 7.12
CA GLY A 305 -13.13 -7.95 7.72
C GLY A 305 -12.92 -6.84 6.69
N GLN A 306 -12.10 -5.88 7.05
CA GLN A 306 -11.78 -4.71 6.21
C GLN A 306 -10.55 -4.99 5.35
N ARG A 307 -10.36 -4.19 4.30
CA ARG A 307 -9.09 -4.17 3.54
C ARG A 307 -7.94 -3.86 4.50
N GLY A 308 -6.83 -4.59 4.33
CA GLY A 308 -5.66 -4.49 5.20
C GLY A 308 -5.70 -5.42 6.42
N ASP A 309 -6.79 -6.17 6.64
CA ASP A 309 -6.82 -7.20 7.70
C ASP A 309 -5.97 -8.40 7.32
N PHE A 310 -5.10 -8.82 8.24
CA PHE A 310 -4.25 -9.98 8.04
C PHE A 310 -3.81 -10.62 9.36
N VAL A 311 -3.40 -11.90 9.27
CA VAL A 311 -2.83 -12.67 10.39
C VAL A 311 -1.31 -12.66 10.28
N VAL A 312 -0.65 -12.11 11.29
CA VAL A 312 0.81 -11.95 11.33
C VAL A 312 1.40 -12.80 12.45
N PRO A 313 2.20 -13.83 12.15
CA PRO A 313 2.84 -14.63 13.18
C PRO A 313 3.99 -13.86 13.84
N HIS A 314 4.03 -13.88 15.18
CA HIS A 314 5.10 -13.23 15.95
C HIS A 314 6.42 -13.98 15.79
N GLY A 315 7.50 -13.25 15.54
CA GLY A 315 8.86 -13.82 15.46
C GLY A 315 9.14 -14.71 14.25
N VAL A 316 8.29 -14.66 13.22
CA VAL A 316 8.44 -15.46 12.00
C VAL A 316 8.69 -14.54 10.80
N ASN A 317 9.52 -15.01 9.86
CA ASN A 317 9.75 -14.27 8.62
C ASN A 317 8.44 -14.13 7.83
N LEU A 318 8.05 -12.88 7.55
CA LEU A 318 6.78 -12.58 6.87
C LEU A 318 6.74 -13.04 5.41
N ASN A 319 7.85 -13.44 4.81
CA ASN A 319 7.85 -14.03 3.47
C ASN A 319 7.42 -15.50 3.48
N TRP A 320 7.42 -16.16 4.63
CA TRP A 320 7.01 -17.57 4.74
C TRP A 320 5.48 -17.70 4.81
N ARG A 321 4.97 -18.69 4.14
CA ARG A 321 3.56 -19.07 4.17
C ARG A 321 3.31 -20.33 4.99
N SER A 322 4.32 -21.17 5.12
CA SER A 322 4.24 -22.40 5.91
C SER A 322 5.53 -22.58 6.69
N PHE A 323 5.42 -23.02 7.93
CA PHE A 323 6.54 -23.20 8.83
C PHE A 323 6.17 -24.07 10.03
N HIS A 324 7.18 -24.55 10.77
CA HIS A 324 7.00 -25.29 12.02
C HIS A 324 7.39 -24.40 13.21
N PHE A 325 6.58 -24.46 14.27
CA PHE A 325 6.81 -23.67 15.50
C PHE A 325 6.36 -24.42 16.76
N ASN A 326 6.96 -24.14 17.92
CA ASN A 326 6.58 -24.79 19.18
C ASN A 326 5.30 -24.17 19.76
N ASN A 327 5.34 -22.86 20.01
CA ASN A 327 4.20 -22.05 20.47
C ASN A 327 4.19 -20.79 19.63
N LEU A 328 3.02 -20.28 19.29
CA LEU A 328 2.88 -19.17 18.39
C LEU A 328 1.88 -18.15 18.90
N ARG A 329 2.17 -16.88 18.68
CA ARG A 329 1.20 -15.80 18.78
C ARG A 329 0.90 -15.27 17.38
N PHE A 330 -0.37 -15.25 17.02
CA PHE A 330 -0.84 -14.48 15.89
C PHE A 330 -1.26 -13.10 16.34
N HIS A 331 -0.70 -12.06 15.72
CA HIS A 331 -1.24 -10.71 15.75
C HIS A 331 -2.27 -10.58 14.64
N ILE A 332 -3.50 -10.31 15.01
CA ILE A 332 -4.55 -9.98 14.05
C ILE A 332 -4.48 -8.49 13.82
N LYS A 333 -4.06 -8.10 12.63
CA LYS A 333 -3.75 -6.71 12.30
C LYS A 333 -4.71 -6.17 11.24
N ASN A 334 -4.95 -4.85 11.31
CA ASN A 334 -5.34 -4.07 10.14
C ASN A 334 -4.16 -3.18 9.76
N ASP A 335 -3.56 -3.46 8.60
CA ASP A 335 -2.32 -2.83 8.19
C ASP A 335 -1.23 -2.99 9.29
N TYR A 336 -0.67 -1.88 9.79
CA TYR A 336 0.34 -1.87 10.85
C TYR A 336 -0.24 -2.15 12.25
N LYS A 337 -1.55 -1.87 12.48
CA LYS A 337 -2.15 -1.85 13.82
C LYS A 337 -2.66 -3.22 14.24
N THR A 338 -2.15 -3.73 15.36
CA THR A 338 -2.69 -4.94 15.97
C THR A 338 -4.04 -4.66 16.64
N LEU A 339 -5.04 -5.49 16.34
CA LEU A 339 -6.41 -5.38 16.86
C LEU A 339 -6.68 -6.36 18.01
N TYR A 340 -6.14 -7.58 17.91
CA TYR A 340 -6.17 -8.59 18.97
C TYR A 340 -5.15 -9.70 18.69
N HIS A 341 -5.02 -10.67 19.61
CA HIS A 341 -4.05 -11.77 19.51
C HIS A 341 -4.74 -13.14 19.60
N ILE A 342 -4.19 -14.13 18.93
CA ILE A 342 -4.50 -15.54 19.12
C ILE A 342 -3.22 -16.25 19.54
N ASP A 343 -3.18 -16.74 20.78
CA ASP A 343 -2.06 -17.52 21.29
C ASP A 343 -2.31 -19.00 21.06
N ILE A 344 -1.33 -19.69 20.51
CA ILE A 344 -1.40 -21.15 20.26
C ILE A 344 -0.30 -21.81 21.08
N LYS A 345 -0.70 -22.62 22.03
CA LYS A 345 0.19 -23.35 22.93
C LYS A 345 0.06 -24.84 22.64
N ARG A 346 1.20 -25.47 22.38
CA ARG A 346 1.34 -26.91 22.27
C ARG A 346 1.19 -27.54 23.67
N VAL A 347 0.44 -28.62 23.79
CA VAL A 347 0.26 -29.47 24.97
C VAL A 347 0.57 -30.92 24.64
#